data_835aad748d103508b5e8d307a76fcf53
#
_entry.id   835aad748d103508b5e8d307a76fcf53
#
_cell.length_a   1.000
_cell.length_b   1.000
_cell.length_c   1.000
_cell.angle_alpha   90.00
_cell.angle_beta   90.00
_cell.angle_gamma   90.00
#
_symmetry.space_group_name_H-M   'P 1'
#
loop_
_entity.id
_entity.type
_entity.pdbx_description
1 polymer ?
#
loop_
_entity_poly.entity_id
_entity_poly.type
_entity_poly.pdbx_seq_one_letter_code
_entity_poly.pdbx_strand_id
1 'polypeptide(L)'
;QSPLVFRLARAPGINKILRYVTPRFFIKNTLKEVYYDKTKLTDKKIDTYRDLILRENNRESFINRTNSSPVDYTQRLKSIIIPAQIIWGNEDEWISVDNAKLFSEALPNNRVDIMKETGHLPMEERPYESLELFLNFINEN
;
A
#
# COMPACT_ATOMS: atom_id res chain seq x y z
N GLN A 1 -2.64 -14.55 -2.68
CA GLN A 1 -3.75 -14.61 -1.71
C GLN A 1 -3.99 -13.22 -1.14
N SER A 2 -5.26 -12.85 -0.89
CA SER A 2 -5.57 -11.54 -0.28
C SER A 2 -5.06 -11.50 1.17
N PRO A 3 -4.42 -10.40 1.63
CA PRO A 3 -3.98 -10.24 3.01
C PRO A 3 -5.06 -10.50 4.04
N LEU A 4 -4.66 -10.98 5.23
CA LEU A 4 -5.60 -11.42 6.27
C LEU A 4 -6.59 -10.31 6.67
N VAL A 5 -6.12 -9.07 6.75
CA VAL A 5 -6.96 -7.92 7.13
C VAL A 5 -8.15 -7.71 6.18
N PHE A 6 -7.96 -7.88 4.88
CA PHE A 6 -9.05 -7.76 3.89
C PHE A 6 -10.03 -8.93 3.97
N ARG A 7 -9.54 -10.13 4.23
CA ARG A 7 -10.40 -11.32 4.42
C ARG A 7 -11.31 -11.15 5.63
N LEU A 8 -10.77 -10.67 6.75
CA LEU A 8 -11.54 -10.40 7.96
C LEU A 8 -12.54 -9.25 7.77
N ALA A 9 -12.15 -8.19 7.07
CA ALA A 9 -13.04 -7.06 6.78
C ALA A 9 -14.23 -7.45 5.87
N ARG A 10 -14.09 -8.51 5.06
CA ARG A 10 -15.17 -9.06 4.22
C ARG A 10 -16.03 -10.10 4.94
N ALA A 11 -15.53 -10.68 6.04
CA ALA A 11 -16.25 -11.74 6.75
C ALA A 11 -17.50 -11.19 7.45
N PRO A 12 -18.71 -11.73 7.17
CA PRO A 12 -19.95 -11.32 7.84
C PRO A 12 -19.86 -11.48 9.37
N GLY A 13 -20.27 -10.47 10.11
CA GLY A 13 -20.18 -10.44 11.56
C GLY A 13 -18.83 -9.94 12.10
N ILE A 14 -17.69 -10.41 11.58
CA ILE A 14 -16.35 -9.93 11.94
C ILE A 14 -16.19 -8.46 11.55
N ASN A 15 -16.64 -8.08 10.37
CA ASN A 15 -16.62 -6.70 9.91
C ASN A 15 -17.38 -5.74 10.83
N LYS A 16 -18.47 -6.19 11.46
CA LYS A 16 -19.20 -5.40 12.46
C LYS A 16 -18.35 -5.15 13.70
N ILE A 17 -17.63 -6.18 14.17
CA ILE A 17 -16.75 -6.07 15.35
C ILE A 17 -15.58 -5.15 15.05
N LEU A 18 -14.96 -5.26 13.86
CA LEU A 18 -13.81 -4.44 13.45
C LEU A 18 -14.13 -2.94 13.39
N ARG A 19 -15.41 -2.55 13.24
CA ARG A 19 -15.83 -1.13 13.34
C ARG A 19 -15.58 -0.54 14.72
N TYR A 20 -15.59 -1.36 15.77
CA TYR A 20 -15.51 -0.90 17.16
C TYR A 20 -14.21 -1.29 17.83
N VAL A 21 -13.65 -2.44 17.48
CA VAL A 21 -12.48 -3.02 18.16
C VAL A 21 -11.36 -3.30 17.16
N THR A 22 -10.22 -2.65 17.36
CA THR A 22 -9.00 -2.89 16.56
C THR A 22 -7.81 -3.04 17.52
N PRO A 23 -7.52 -4.25 18.00
CA PRO A 23 -6.44 -4.46 18.95
C PRO A 23 -5.07 -4.15 18.34
N ARG A 24 -4.14 -3.65 19.18
CA ARG A 24 -2.78 -3.29 18.76
C ARG A 24 -2.03 -4.46 18.09
N PHE A 25 -2.20 -5.67 18.61
CA PHE A 25 -1.54 -6.86 18.01
C PHE A 25 -1.99 -7.11 16.58
N PHE A 26 -3.25 -6.81 16.26
CA PHE A 26 -3.79 -6.94 14.92
C PHE A 26 -3.08 -5.96 13.95
N ILE A 27 -2.92 -4.70 14.35
CA ILE A 27 -2.16 -3.71 13.58
C ILE A 27 -0.71 -4.15 13.39
N LYS A 28 -0.07 -4.62 14.48
CA LYS A 28 1.31 -5.12 14.42
C LYS A 28 1.48 -6.26 13.42
N ASN A 29 0.56 -7.22 13.41
CA ASN A 29 0.64 -8.37 12.49
C ASN A 29 0.37 -7.94 11.04
N THR A 30 -0.59 -7.05 10.82
CA THR A 30 -0.85 -6.47 9.50
C THR A 30 0.39 -5.72 8.95
N LEU A 31 1.04 -4.90 9.78
CA LEU A 31 2.24 -4.18 9.37
C LEU A 31 3.43 -5.11 9.09
N LYS A 32 3.52 -6.28 9.75
CA LYS A 32 4.54 -7.29 9.41
C LYS A 32 4.36 -7.87 8.01
N GLU A 33 3.15 -7.93 7.48
CA GLU A 33 2.90 -8.33 6.09
C GLU A 33 3.26 -7.21 5.10
N VAL A 34 3.22 -5.95 5.54
CA VAL A 34 3.49 -4.76 4.73
C VAL A 34 4.98 -4.49 4.56
N TYR A 35 5.78 -4.70 5.62
CA TYR A 35 7.22 -4.45 5.61
C TYR A 35 8.01 -5.72 5.23
N TYR A 36 8.97 -5.61 4.33
CA TYR A 36 9.97 -6.65 4.10
C TYR A 36 10.91 -6.75 5.31
N ASP A 37 11.56 -5.64 5.67
CA ASP A 37 12.42 -5.57 6.85
C ASP A 37 11.62 -5.30 8.13
N LYS A 38 11.25 -6.39 8.83
CA LYS A 38 10.46 -6.34 10.07
C LYS A 38 11.17 -5.58 11.19
N THR A 39 12.51 -5.41 11.12
CA THR A 39 13.28 -4.67 12.16
C THR A 39 12.99 -3.17 12.15
N LYS A 40 12.54 -2.64 11.02
CA LYS A 40 12.13 -1.23 10.87
C LYS A 40 10.77 -0.92 11.48
N LEU A 41 10.03 -1.95 11.87
CA LEU A 41 8.72 -1.81 12.48
C LEU A 41 8.84 -1.55 13.99
N THR A 42 9.04 -0.29 14.36
CA THR A 42 9.13 0.14 15.75
C THR A 42 7.76 0.20 16.45
N ASP A 43 7.75 0.12 17.79
CA ASP A 43 6.52 0.29 18.56
C ASP A 43 5.84 1.65 18.29
N LYS A 44 6.64 2.72 18.12
CA LYS A 44 6.13 4.05 17.74
C LYS A 44 5.39 4.02 16.41
N LYS A 45 5.92 3.32 15.40
CA LYS A 45 5.22 3.19 14.10
C LYS A 45 3.90 2.43 14.27
N ILE A 46 3.92 1.30 14.99
CA ILE A 46 2.70 0.53 15.26
C ILE A 46 1.62 1.40 15.94
N ASP A 47 2.01 2.20 16.93
CA ASP A 47 1.09 3.08 17.64
C ASP A 47 0.60 4.21 16.73
N THR A 48 1.44 4.80 15.88
CA THR A 48 1.04 5.78 14.86
C THR A 48 -0.03 5.21 13.92
N TYR A 49 0.19 4.01 13.38
CA TYR A 49 -0.80 3.36 12.50
C TYR A 49 -2.10 3.01 13.24
N ARG A 50 -1.99 2.59 14.50
CA ARG A 50 -3.15 2.36 15.35
C ARG A 50 -3.96 3.64 15.54
N ASP A 51 -3.31 4.74 15.86
CA ASP A 51 -3.97 6.03 16.06
C ASP A 51 -4.62 6.54 14.78
N LEU A 52 -4.00 6.32 13.62
CA LEU A 52 -4.59 6.64 12.33
C LEU A 52 -5.87 5.82 12.07
N ILE A 53 -5.83 4.50 12.29
CA ILE A 53 -7.02 3.66 12.05
C ILE A 53 -8.15 3.93 13.04
N LEU A 54 -7.82 4.42 14.25
CA LEU A 54 -8.80 4.75 15.28
C LEU A 54 -9.45 6.14 15.08
N ARG A 55 -8.98 6.96 14.14
CA ARG A 55 -9.65 8.23 13.81
C ARG A 55 -11.08 7.98 13.38
N GLU A 56 -11.92 8.96 13.62
CA GLU A 56 -13.33 8.93 13.26
C GLU A 56 -13.52 8.50 11.79
N ASN A 57 -14.46 7.59 11.57
CA ASN A 57 -14.84 7.02 10.29
C ASN A 57 -13.76 6.19 9.53
N ASN A 58 -12.48 6.16 9.95
CA ASN A 58 -11.45 5.42 9.21
C ASN A 58 -11.70 3.93 9.14
N ARG A 59 -12.12 3.30 10.24
CA ARG A 59 -12.46 1.87 10.27
C ARG A 59 -13.66 1.54 9.39
N GLU A 60 -14.67 2.40 9.42
CA GLU A 60 -15.86 2.24 8.57
C GLU A 60 -15.50 2.41 7.10
N SER A 61 -14.74 3.43 6.75
CA SER A 61 -14.27 3.69 5.39
C SER A 61 -13.44 2.52 4.85
N PHE A 62 -12.54 1.96 5.67
CA PHE A 62 -11.77 0.77 5.30
C PHE A 62 -12.68 -0.43 5.00
N ILE A 63 -13.64 -0.72 5.87
CA ILE A 63 -14.59 -1.83 5.68
C ILE A 63 -15.44 -1.61 4.43
N ASN A 64 -15.97 -0.41 4.24
CA ASN A 64 -16.81 -0.06 3.08
C ASN A 64 -15.99 -0.17 1.79
N ARG A 65 -14.76 0.35 1.75
CA ARG A 65 -13.84 0.22 0.62
C ARG A 65 -13.54 -1.24 0.28
N THR A 66 -13.30 -2.06 1.30
CA THR A 66 -12.98 -3.49 1.13
C THR A 66 -14.14 -4.29 0.56
N ASN A 67 -15.38 -3.87 0.84
CA ASN A 67 -16.60 -4.52 0.35
C ASN A 67 -17.17 -3.89 -0.92
N SER A 68 -16.57 -2.79 -1.42
CA SER A 68 -17.00 -2.20 -2.69
C SER A 68 -16.50 -3.03 -3.87
N SER A 69 -17.28 -3.06 -4.96
CA SER A 69 -16.85 -3.67 -6.20
C SER A 69 -15.69 -2.89 -6.82
N PRO A 70 -14.63 -3.58 -7.27
CA PRO A 70 -13.54 -2.89 -7.98
C PRO A 70 -14.06 -2.33 -9.31
N VAL A 71 -13.58 -1.13 -9.65
CA VAL A 71 -13.81 -0.53 -10.96
C VAL A 71 -12.49 -0.54 -11.72
N ASP A 72 -12.49 -1.09 -12.92
CA ASP A 72 -11.32 -1.07 -13.79
C ASP A 72 -11.19 0.29 -14.50
N TYR A 73 -10.14 1.02 -14.16
CA TYR A 73 -9.79 2.29 -14.78
C TYR A 73 -8.60 2.20 -15.74
N THR A 74 -8.14 1.01 -16.09
CA THR A 74 -6.94 0.78 -16.93
C THR A 74 -6.99 1.58 -18.25
N GLN A 75 -8.16 1.64 -18.87
CA GLN A 75 -8.30 2.40 -20.11
C GLN A 75 -8.10 3.92 -19.94
N ARG A 76 -8.38 4.46 -18.75
CA ARG A 76 -8.17 5.88 -18.44
C ARG A 76 -6.69 6.21 -18.23
N LEU A 77 -5.88 5.24 -17.83
CA LEU A 77 -4.43 5.45 -17.66
C LEU A 77 -3.76 5.83 -18.98
N LYS A 78 -4.27 5.33 -20.13
CA LYS A 78 -3.75 5.63 -21.46
C LYS A 78 -3.87 7.11 -21.85
N SER A 79 -4.76 7.86 -21.21
CA SER A 79 -4.93 9.30 -21.46
C SER A 79 -4.04 10.19 -20.58
N ILE A 80 -3.29 9.61 -19.65
CA ILE A 80 -2.35 10.34 -18.78
C ILE A 80 -1.03 10.49 -19.53
N ILE A 81 -0.83 11.66 -20.14
CA ILE A 81 0.34 11.96 -20.97
C ILE A 81 1.47 12.66 -20.20
N ILE A 82 1.19 13.17 -18.99
CA ILE A 82 2.21 13.75 -18.13
C ILE A 82 3.19 12.66 -17.67
N PRO A 83 4.47 13.01 -17.41
CA PRO A 83 5.42 12.07 -16.85
C PRO A 83 4.92 11.44 -15.56
N ALA A 84 5.04 10.13 -15.44
CA ALA A 84 4.61 9.36 -14.28
C ALA A 84 5.73 8.44 -13.77
N GLN A 85 5.99 8.44 -12.47
CA GLN A 85 6.92 7.51 -11.85
C GLN A 85 6.17 6.43 -11.08
N ILE A 86 6.62 5.19 -11.24
CA ILE A 86 6.12 4.00 -10.53
C ILE A 86 7.26 3.48 -9.68
N ILE A 87 7.18 3.64 -8.35
CA ILE A 87 8.13 3.07 -7.41
C ILE A 87 7.47 1.88 -6.72
N TRP A 88 8.10 0.69 -6.76
CA TRP A 88 7.53 -0.53 -6.20
C TRP A 88 8.56 -1.37 -5.46
N GLY A 89 8.16 -1.95 -4.33
CA GLY A 89 8.99 -2.92 -3.62
C GLY A 89 8.93 -4.29 -4.28
N ASN A 90 10.09 -4.93 -4.50
CA ASN A 90 10.16 -6.25 -5.14
C ASN A 90 9.54 -7.35 -4.27
N GLU A 91 9.56 -7.17 -2.95
CA GLU A 91 9.06 -8.12 -1.95
C GLU A 91 7.71 -7.69 -1.35
N ASP A 92 6.90 -6.96 -2.14
CA ASP A 92 5.54 -6.59 -1.75
C ASP A 92 4.63 -7.82 -1.70
N GLU A 93 4.32 -8.26 -0.47
CA GLU A 93 3.42 -9.40 -0.21
C GLU A 93 1.93 -9.03 -0.34
N TRP A 94 1.59 -7.74 -0.39
CA TRP A 94 0.20 -7.29 -0.50
C TRP A 94 -0.25 -7.15 -1.94
N ILE A 95 0.57 -6.53 -2.76
CA ILE A 95 0.28 -6.31 -4.18
C ILE A 95 1.53 -6.67 -4.98
N SER A 96 1.46 -7.77 -5.74
CA SER A 96 2.59 -8.27 -6.53
C SER A 96 3.26 -7.18 -7.36
N VAL A 97 4.58 -7.20 -7.40
CA VAL A 97 5.42 -6.34 -8.24
C VAL A 97 5.06 -6.43 -9.74
N ASP A 98 4.44 -7.53 -10.18
CA ASP A 98 3.93 -7.67 -11.55
C ASP A 98 2.95 -6.57 -11.95
N ASN A 99 2.26 -5.96 -10.96
CA ASN A 99 1.38 -4.82 -11.23
C ASN A 99 2.14 -3.58 -11.70
N ALA A 100 3.41 -3.41 -11.31
CA ALA A 100 4.23 -2.32 -11.82
C ALA A 100 4.37 -2.40 -13.35
N LYS A 101 4.50 -3.62 -13.90
CA LYS A 101 4.51 -3.85 -15.34
C LYS A 101 3.17 -3.49 -15.99
N LEU A 102 2.05 -3.88 -15.37
CA LEU A 102 0.72 -3.54 -15.89
C LEU A 102 0.49 -2.03 -15.93
N PHE A 103 0.93 -1.30 -14.90
CA PHE A 103 0.90 0.16 -14.90
C PHE A 103 1.79 0.75 -15.98
N SER A 104 3.01 0.21 -16.16
CA SER A 104 3.94 0.66 -17.21
C SER A 104 3.38 0.47 -18.62
N GLU A 105 2.71 -0.64 -18.86
CA GLU A 105 2.06 -0.89 -20.16
C GLU A 105 0.84 0.01 -20.41
N ALA A 106 0.19 0.47 -19.36
CA ALA A 106 -1.01 1.29 -19.45
C ALA A 106 -0.71 2.81 -19.53
N LEU A 107 0.37 3.27 -18.94
CA LEU A 107 0.78 4.69 -18.92
C LEU A 107 1.74 4.99 -20.08
N PRO A 108 1.40 5.93 -21.00
CA PRO A 108 2.22 6.18 -22.21
C PRO A 108 3.58 6.84 -21.93
N ASN A 109 3.68 7.61 -20.84
CA ASN A 109 4.91 8.31 -20.45
C ASN A 109 5.24 7.97 -18.99
N ASN A 110 6.03 6.90 -18.79
CA ASN A 110 6.33 6.43 -17.45
C ASN A 110 7.77 5.94 -17.27
N ARG A 111 8.20 5.95 -16.01
CA ARG A 111 9.42 5.32 -15.51
C ARG A 111 9.06 4.37 -14.39
N VAL A 112 9.66 3.15 -14.39
CA VAL A 112 9.47 2.14 -13.34
C VAL A 112 10.77 1.95 -12.58
N ASP A 113 10.72 2.08 -11.26
CA ASP A 113 11.82 1.87 -10.33
C ASP A 113 11.43 0.76 -9.34
N ILE A 114 12.07 -0.41 -9.44
CA ILE A 114 11.83 -1.55 -8.56
C ILE A 114 12.90 -1.58 -7.48
N MET A 115 12.47 -1.45 -6.21
CA MET A 115 13.35 -1.44 -5.04
C MET A 115 13.48 -2.85 -4.46
N LYS A 116 14.70 -3.40 -4.47
CA LYS A 116 15.00 -4.70 -3.86
C LYS A 116 14.89 -4.64 -2.35
N GLU A 117 14.63 -5.79 -1.72
CA GLU A 117 14.53 -5.91 -0.25
C GLU A 117 13.58 -4.86 0.35
N THR A 118 12.44 -4.64 -0.31
CA THR A 118 11.48 -3.59 0.04
C THR A 118 10.07 -4.14 -0.15
N GLY A 119 9.22 -3.95 0.85
CA GLY A 119 7.82 -4.37 0.83
C GLY A 119 6.89 -3.31 0.24
N HIS A 120 5.68 -3.24 0.79
CA HIS A 120 4.59 -2.40 0.28
C HIS A 120 4.79 -0.89 0.48
N LEU A 121 5.68 -0.47 1.39
CA LEU A 121 5.90 0.93 1.75
C LEU A 121 7.36 1.37 1.50
N PRO A 122 7.79 1.48 0.24
CA PRO A 122 9.16 1.87 -0.12
C PRO A 122 9.63 3.15 0.58
N MET A 123 8.78 4.18 0.65
CA MET A 123 9.08 5.45 1.28
C MET A 123 9.29 5.37 2.81
N GLU A 124 8.77 4.34 3.45
CA GLU A 124 8.97 4.14 4.89
C GLU A 124 10.09 3.15 5.21
N GLU A 125 10.30 2.16 4.34
CA GLU A 125 11.35 1.16 4.51
C GLU A 125 12.74 1.68 4.07
N ARG A 126 12.77 2.41 2.96
CA ARG A 126 14.00 2.96 2.34
C ARG A 126 13.81 4.42 1.95
N PRO A 127 13.62 5.33 2.94
CA PRO A 127 13.24 6.72 2.67
C PRO A 127 14.27 7.49 1.83
N TYR A 128 15.56 7.29 2.06
CA TYR A 128 16.61 8.00 1.31
C TYR A 128 16.69 7.52 -0.15
N GLU A 129 16.62 6.20 -0.37
CA GLU A 129 16.67 5.61 -1.70
C GLU A 129 15.42 5.99 -2.52
N SER A 130 14.22 5.90 -1.90
CA SER A 130 12.98 6.32 -2.57
C SER A 130 12.95 7.83 -2.86
N LEU A 131 13.53 8.65 -1.97
CA LEU A 131 13.67 10.09 -2.20
C LEU A 131 14.64 10.38 -3.37
N GLU A 132 15.77 9.69 -3.44
CA GLU A 132 16.72 9.84 -4.54
C GLU A 132 16.09 9.50 -5.89
N LEU A 133 15.37 8.37 -5.98
CA LEU A 133 14.61 7.99 -7.18
C LEU A 133 13.60 9.07 -7.59
N PHE A 134 12.88 9.61 -6.61
CA PHE A 134 11.90 10.67 -6.84
C PHE A 134 12.55 11.97 -7.33
N LEU A 135 13.64 12.42 -6.69
CA LEU A 135 14.34 13.64 -7.08
C LEU A 135 14.97 13.52 -8.48
N ASN A 136 15.54 12.35 -8.83
CA ASN A 136 16.06 12.10 -10.16
C ASN A 136 14.94 12.21 -11.20
N PHE A 137 13.78 11.62 -10.93
CA PHE A 137 12.63 11.72 -11.83
C PHE A 137 12.16 13.17 -12.04
N ILE A 138 12.08 13.96 -10.96
CA ILE A 138 11.66 15.37 -11.05
C ILE A 138 12.67 16.21 -11.85
N ASN A 139 13.97 15.95 -11.71
CA ASN A 139 15.01 16.70 -12.41
C ASN A 139 15.11 16.34 -13.91
N GLU A 140 14.61 15.16 -14.31
CA GLU A 140 14.61 14.68 -15.70
C GLU A 140 13.38 15.19 -16.50
N ASN A 141 12.33 15.70 -15.83
CA ASN A 141 11.04 16.08 -16.40
C ASN A 141 10.61 17.50 -16.03
#